data_f6457e4907521b20a8e93c9d6886efb3
#
_entry.id   f6457e4907521b20a8e93c9d6886efb3
#
_cell.length_a   1.000
_cell.length_b   1.000
_cell.length_c   1.000
_cell.angle_alpha   90.00
_cell.angle_beta   90.00
_cell.angle_gamma   90.00
#
_symmetry.space_group_name_H-M   'P 1'
#
loop_
_entity.id
_entity.type
_entity.pdbx_description
1 polymer ?
#
loop_
_entity_poly.entity_id
_entity_poly.type
_entity_poly.pdbx_seq_one_letter_code
_entity_poly.pdbx_strand_id
1 'polypeptide(L)'
;MSRKKILMLVGDYVEDYEVMVPFQALLTVGHTVHAVCPGKKSGDTVRTAIHDFEGDQTYSEKRGHNFALNATFDTVRPEDYDALLIPGGRAPEYIRLNPRVLEIVGHFAGQKKPIAAICHGAQLLAAAGVVQGRSCNMIASVLHEPPSPDVHGGDGSRPPRDPPDRAY
;
A
#
# COMPACT_ATOMS: atom_id res chain seq x y z
N MET A 1 -19.89 0.27 16.07
CA MET A 1 -19.29 1.03 14.97
C MET A 1 -20.10 0.76 13.71
N SER A 2 -20.26 1.75 12.81
CA SER A 2 -20.95 1.52 11.54
C SER A 2 -20.06 0.66 10.62
N ARG A 3 -20.68 -0.30 9.91
CA ARG A 3 -20.01 -1.14 8.91
C ARG A 3 -19.45 -0.25 7.78
N LYS A 4 -18.20 -0.44 7.43
CA LYS A 4 -17.50 0.28 6.36
C LYS A 4 -17.13 -0.64 5.21
N LYS A 5 -17.04 -0.09 4.02
CA LYS A 5 -16.59 -0.81 2.81
C LYS A 5 -15.19 -0.33 2.43
N ILE A 6 -14.23 -1.23 2.48
CA ILE A 6 -12.81 -0.93 2.32
C ILE A 6 -12.33 -1.56 1.03
N LEU A 7 -11.65 -0.78 0.20
CA LEU A 7 -10.93 -1.27 -0.97
C LEU A 7 -9.50 -1.65 -0.55
N MET A 8 -9.04 -2.83 -0.95
CA MET A 8 -7.66 -3.27 -0.76
C MET A 8 -7.01 -3.49 -2.12
N LEU A 9 -5.96 -2.73 -2.44
CA LEU A 9 -5.17 -2.91 -3.66
C LEU A 9 -4.03 -3.88 -3.39
N VAL A 10 -4.01 -4.98 -4.12
CA VAL A 10 -2.98 -6.01 -4.01
C VAL A 10 -2.43 -6.40 -5.37
N GLY A 11 -1.34 -7.16 -5.38
CA GLY A 11 -0.74 -7.74 -6.58
C GLY A 11 0.08 -8.99 -6.24
N ASP A 12 0.60 -9.69 -7.25
CA ASP A 12 1.53 -10.80 -7.02
C ASP A 12 2.75 -10.29 -6.24
N TYR A 13 3.23 -11.10 -5.30
CA TYR A 13 4.32 -10.78 -4.37
C TYR A 13 4.01 -9.65 -3.38
N VAL A 14 2.72 -9.43 -3.07
CA VAL A 14 2.30 -8.68 -1.89
C VAL A 14 2.82 -9.38 -0.64
N GLU A 15 3.24 -8.61 0.37
CA GLU A 15 3.72 -9.20 1.62
C GLU A 15 2.60 -9.95 2.35
N ASP A 16 2.91 -11.18 2.80
CA ASP A 16 1.92 -12.15 3.30
C ASP A 16 1.18 -11.64 4.54
N TYR A 17 1.91 -11.19 5.56
CA TYR A 17 1.30 -10.65 6.78
C TYR A 17 0.53 -9.35 6.52
N GLU A 18 1.05 -8.50 5.65
CA GLU A 18 0.46 -7.19 5.40
C GLU A 18 -0.85 -7.28 4.61
N VAL A 19 -1.08 -8.38 3.90
CA VAL A 19 -2.37 -8.63 3.27
C VAL A 19 -3.30 -9.46 4.16
N MET A 20 -2.80 -10.55 4.76
CA MET A 20 -3.65 -11.50 5.49
C MET A 20 -4.19 -10.91 6.80
N VAL A 21 -3.32 -10.29 7.60
CA VAL A 21 -3.71 -9.79 8.94
C VAL A 21 -4.72 -8.67 8.85
N PRO A 22 -4.49 -7.57 8.10
CA PRO A 22 -5.50 -6.50 8.03
C PRO A 22 -6.78 -6.96 7.34
N PHE A 23 -6.72 -7.82 6.31
CA PHE A 23 -7.91 -8.35 5.66
C PHE A 23 -8.82 -9.06 6.67
N GLN A 24 -8.26 -10.00 7.43
CA GLN A 24 -9.02 -10.78 8.40
C GLN A 24 -9.47 -9.94 9.59
N ALA A 25 -8.61 -9.04 10.10
CA ALA A 25 -8.96 -8.16 11.21
C ALA A 25 -10.13 -7.25 10.87
N LEU A 26 -10.13 -6.63 9.70
CA LEU A 26 -11.20 -5.75 9.25
C LEU A 26 -12.53 -6.50 9.05
N LEU A 27 -12.48 -7.73 8.53
CA LEU A 27 -13.66 -8.60 8.44
C LEU A 27 -14.19 -8.97 9.83
N THR A 28 -13.30 -9.31 10.77
CA THR A 28 -13.66 -9.71 12.14
C THR A 28 -14.38 -8.60 12.89
N VAL A 29 -13.98 -7.33 12.70
CA VAL A 29 -14.67 -6.19 13.30
C VAL A 29 -15.90 -5.72 12.51
N GLY A 30 -16.34 -6.50 11.51
CA GLY A 30 -17.61 -6.32 10.81
C GLY A 30 -17.55 -5.41 9.57
N HIS A 31 -16.38 -5.04 9.08
CA HIS A 31 -16.26 -4.30 7.82
C HIS A 31 -16.36 -5.22 6.60
N THR A 32 -16.64 -4.64 5.43
CA THR A 32 -16.52 -5.34 4.14
C THR A 32 -15.20 -4.93 3.50
N VAL A 33 -14.37 -5.91 3.11
CA VAL A 33 -13.11 -5.67 2.42
C VAL A 33 -13.19 -6.29 1.03
N HIS A 34 -12.95 -5.49 0.00
CA HIS A 34 -12.81 -5.95 -1.37
C HIS A 34 -11.34 -5.86 -1.78
N ALA A 35 -10.73 -7.01 -1.96
CA ALA A 35 -9.36 -7.13 -2.44
C ALA A 35 -9.35 -7.30 -3.97
N VAL A 36 -8.60 -6.42 -4.64
CA VAL A 36 -8.53 -6.35 -6.10
C VAL A 36 -7.09 -6.25 -6.59
N CYS A 37 -6.82 -6.77 -7.78
CA CYS A 37 -5.52 -6.69 -8.45
C CYS A 37 -5.71 -6.26 -9.90
N PRO A 38 -4.94 -5.29 -10.43
CA PRO A 38 -4.98 -4.94 -11.84
C PRO A 38 -4.87 -6.16 -12.76
N GLY A 39 -5.75 -6.24 -13.75
CA GLY A 39 -5.80 -7.35 -14.72
C GLY A 39 -6.34 -8.68 -14.19
N LYS A 40 -6.87 -8.70 -12.95
CA LYS A 40 -7.47 -9.90 -12.35
C LYS A 40 -8.92 -9.66 -11.92
N LYS A 41 -9.67 -10.74 -11.78
CA LYS A 41 -11.09 -10.75 -11.41
C LYS A 41 -11.35 -11.49 -10.11
N SER A 42 -12.55 -11.34 -9.58
CA SER A 42 -13.03 -12.10 -8.42
C SER A 42 -12.88 -13.61 -8.65
N GLY A 43 -12.32 -14.30 -7.66
CA GLY A 43 -12.00 -15.72 -7.71
C GLY A 43 -10.57 -16.04 -8.19
N ASP A 44 -9.89 -15.10 -8.85
CA ASP A 44 -8.46 -15.24 -9.13
C ASP A 44 -7.65 -15.14 -7.83
N THR A 45 -6.37 -15.49 -7.89
CA THR A 45 -5.46 -15.38 -6.74
C THR A 45 -4.26 -14.51 -7.07
N VAL A 46 -3.67 -13.90 -6.03
CA VAL A 46 -2.31 -13.35 -6.06
C VAL A 46 -1.41 -14.21 -5.19
N ARG A 47 -0.17 -14.38 -5.63
CA ARG A 47 0.87 -15.05 -4.83
C ARG A 47 1.40 -14.04 -3.83
N THR A 48 1.46 -14.42 -2.55
CA THR A 48 2.10 -13.60 -1.54
C THR A 48 3.59 -13.92 -1.45
N ALA A 49 4.36 -13.02 -0.84
CA ALA A 49 5.76 -13.21 -0.51
C ALA A 49 5.96 -13.04 1.00
N ILE A 50 6.87 -13.82 1.57
CA ILE A 50 7.28 -13.72 2.96
C ILE A 50 8.69 -13.14 2.98
N HIS A 51 8.85 -12.00 3.66
CA HIS A 51 10.12 -11.31 3.81
C HIS A 51 10.58 -11.42 5.26
N ASP A 52 11.65 -12.19 5.47
CA ASP A 52 12.22 -12.43 6.79
C ASP A 52 13.63 -11.84 6.88
N PHE A 53 13.94 -11.26 8.05
CA PHE A 53 15.30 -10.91 8.43
C PHE A 53 15.98 -12.17 9.00
N GLU A 54 17.08 -12.57 8.38
CA GLU A 54 17.84 -13.76 8.80
C GLU A 54 19.15 -13.37 9.54
N GLY A 55 19.11 -12.28 10.31
CA GLY A 55 20.19 -11.86 11.20
C GLY A 55 21.11 -10.76 10.69
N ASP A 56 21.04 -10.44 9.39
CA ASP A 56 21.84 -9.39 8.74
C ASP A 56 20.97 -8.18 8.34
N GLN A 57 21.57 -7.18 7.69
CA GLN A 57 20.84 -6.04 7.12
C GLN A 57 20.09 -6.37 5.83
N THR A 58 20.13 -7.61 5.39
CA THR A 58 19.40 -8.13 4.25
C THR A 58 18.20 -8.95 4.73
N TYR A 59 17.22 -9.12 3.86
CA TYR A 59 16.08 -10.01 4.09
C TYR A 59 15.96 -11.00 2.94
N SER A 60 15.43 -12.17 3.23
CA SER A 60 15.08 -13.16 2.21
C SER A 60 13.64 -12.94 1.74
N GLU A 61 13.38 -13.30 0.49
CA GLU A 61 12.04 -13.38 -0.05
C GLU A 61 11.72 -14.85 -0.33
N LYS A 62 10.69 -15.37 0.32
CA LYS A 62 10.17 -16.72 0.10
C LYS A 62 8.73 -16.62 -0.40
N ARG A 63 8.31 -17.57 -1.22
CA ARG A 63 6.91 -17.64 -1.62
C ARG A 63 6.04 -17.94 -0.40
N GLY A 64 4.98 -17.14 -0.22
CA GLY A 64 3.94 -17.36 0.78
C GLY A 64 2.75 -18.16 0.21
N HIS A 65 1.54 -17.66 0.45
CA HIS A 65 0.28 -18.30 0.09
C HIS A 65 -0.28 -17.79 -1.24
N ASN A 66 -1.40 -18.37 -1.63
CA ASN A 66 -2.27 -17.82 -2.68
C ASN A 66 -3.42 -17.09 -1.99
N PHE A 67 -3.44 -15.77 -2.10
CA PHE A 67 -4.51 -14.94 -1.54
C PHE A 67 -5.61 -14.77 -2.60
N ALA A 68 -6.84 -15.17 -2.26
CA ALA A 68 -7.98 -15.10 -3.16
C ALA A 68 -8.54 -13.67 -3.25
N LEU A 69 -8.75 -13.20 -4.47
CA LEU A 69 -9.44 -11.94 -4.74
C LEU A 69 -10.96 -12.15 -4.64
N ASN A 70 -11.65 -11.23 -4.00
CA ASN A 70 -13.10 -11.28 -3.80
C ASN A 70 -13.85 -10.17 -4.55
N ALA A 71 -13.14 -9.39 -5.37
CA ALA A 71 -13.72 -8.40 -6.26
C ALA A 71 -12.90 -8.27 -7.56
N THR A 72 -13.49 -7.70 -8.61
CA THR A 72 -12.86 -7.51 -9.91
C THR A 72 -12.33 -6.09 -10.04
N PHE A 73 -11.06 -5.92 -10.39
CA PHE A 73 -10.41 -4.61 -10.47
C PHE A 73 -11.10 -3.66 -11.45
N ASP A 74 -11.42 -4.14 -12.65
CA ASP A 74 -11.97 -3.29 -13.73
C ASP A 74 -13.37 -2.73 -13.41
N THR A 75 -14.07 -3.35 -12.45
CA THR A 75 -15.40 -2.89 -12.01
C THR A 75 -15.37 -2.02 -10.75
N VAL A 76 -14.18 -1.69 -10.25
CA VAL A 76 -14.04 -0.83 -9.06
C VAL A 76 -14.52 0.58 -9.35
N ARG A 77 -15.43 1.03 -8.50
CA ARG A 77 -15.88 2.41 -8.41
C ARG A 77 -15.42 2.98 -7.07
N PRO A 78 -14.39 3.83 -7.04
CA PRO A 78 -13.79 4.32 -5.78
C PRO A 78 -14.77 5.07 -4.87
N GLU A 79 -15.80 5.68 -5.47
CA GLU A 79 -16.87 6.37 -4.76
C GLU A 79 -17.67 5.43 -3.84
N ASP A 80 -17.76 4.14 -4.15
CA ASP A 80 -18.51 3.13 -3.39
C ASP A 80 -17.79 2.67 -2.11
N TYR A 81 -16.59 3.17 -1.85
CA TYR A 81 -15.76 2.74 -0.71
C TYR A 81 -15.50 3.86 0.27
N ASP A 82 -15.42 3.51 1.55
CA ASP A 82 -15.16 4.43 2.66
C ASP A 82 -13.66 4.65 2.91
N ALA A 83 -12.82 3.67 2.61
CA ALA A 83 -11.38 3.70 2.88
C ALA A 83 -10.59 2.86 1.87
N LEU A 84 -9.29 3.13 1.77
CA LEU A 84 -8.32 2.41 0.94
C LEU A 84 -7.24 1.79 1.82
N LEU A 85 -6.88 0.53 1.55
CA LEU A 85 -5.77 -0.18 2.18
C LEU A 85 -4.80 -0.66 1.11
N ILE A 86 -3.51 -0.41 1.32
CA ILE A 86 -2.43 -0.74 0.39
C ILE A 86 -1.34 -1.50 1.16
N PRO A 87 -1.33 -2.83 1.12
CA PRO A 87 -0.22 -3.63 1.63
C PRO A 87 1.05 -3.43 0.79
N GLY A 88 2.19 -3.82 1.36
CA GLY A 88 3.48 -3.70 0.70
C GLY A 88 3.96 -4.98 0.00
N GLY A 89 5.18 -5.41 0.32
CA GLY A 89 5.89 -6.39 -0.49
C GLY A 89 6.34 -5.77 -1.82
N ARG A 90 6.52 -6.58 -2.87
CA ARG A 90 6.91 -6.08 -4.19
C ARG A 90 5.74 -5.66 -5.09
N ALA A 91 4.50 -6.00 -4.71
CA ALA A 91 3.33 -5.63 -5.50
C ALA A 91 3.25 -4.11 -5.81
N PRO A 92 3.45 -3.20 -4.85
CA PRO A 92 3.45 -1.76 -5.11
C PRO A 92 4.45 -1.31 -6.18
N GLU A 93 5.60 -1.97 -6.29
CA GLU A 93 6.67 -1.59 -7.20
C GLU A 93 6.24 -1.58 -8.68
N TYR A 94 5.29 -2.44 -9.05
CA TYR A 94 4.80 -2.51 -10.43
C TYR A 94 3.36 -2.05 -10.59
N ILE A 95 2.46 -2.23 -9.60
CA ILE A 95 1.08 -1.75 -9.76
C ILE A 95 1.00 -0.22 -9.75
N ARG A 96 1.99 0.49 -9.19
CA ARG A 96 2.12 1.95 -9.26
C ARG A 96 2.30 2.48 -10.69
N LEU A 97 2.66 1.63 -11.64
CA LEU A 97 2.77 1.99 -13.05
C LEU A 97 1.42 1.93 -13.78
N ASN A 98 0.37 1.44 -13.12
CA ASN A 98 -0.97 1.37 -13.69
C ASN A 98 -1.72 2.69 -13.46
N PRO A 99 -2.09 3.44 -14.51
CA PRO A 99 -2.76 4.74 -14.35
C PRO A 99 -4.06 4.64 -13.53
N ARG A 100 -4.83 3.56 -13.69
CA ARG A 100 -6.10 3.38 -12.96
C ARG A 100 -5.86 3.19 -11.45
N VAL A 101 -4.76 2.56 -11.06
CA VAL A 101 -4.36 2.48 -9.64
C VAL A 101 -4.10 3.87 -9.08
N LEU A 102 -3.36 4.71 -9.81
CA LEU A 102 -3.05 6.07 -9.38
C LEU A 102 -4.31 6.96 -9.31
N GLU A 103 -5.24 6.81 -10.26
CA GLU A 103 -6.55 7.48 -10.22
C GLU A 103 -7.34 7.09 -8.97
N ILE A 104 -7.37 5.79 -8.62
CA ILE A 104 -8.03 5.31 -7.40
C ILE A 104 -7.41 5.96 -6.17
N VAL A 105 -6.08 5.93 -6.02
CA VAL A 105 -5.38 6.57 -4.89
C VAL A 105 -5.69 8.07 -4.83
N GLY A 106 -5.61 8.76 -5.97
CA GLY A 106 -5.93 10.19 -6.09
C GLY A 106 -7.37 10.51 -5.67
N HIS A 107 -8.34 9.65 -6.05
CA HIS A 107 -9.74 9.81 -5.64
C HIS A 107 -9.88 9.79 -4.10
N PHE A 108 -9.32 8.79 -3.42
CA PHE A 108 -9.41 8.70 -1.95
C PHE A 108 -8.75 9.90 -1.27
N ALA A 109 -7.59 10.34 -1.76
CA ALA A 109 -6.89 11.50 -1.23
C ALA A 109 -7.69 12.80 -1.46
N GLY A 110 -8.20 13.01 -2.66
CA GLY A 110 -9.00 14.20 -3.02
C GLY A 110 -10.31 14.28 -2.24
N GLN A 111 -10.95 13.15 -1.97
CA GLN A 111 -12.16 13.05 -1.15
C GLN A 111 -11.86 13.02 0.36
N LYS A 112 -10.59 13.13 0.77
CA LYS A 112 -10.16 13.05 2.17
C LYS A 112 -10.63 11.77 2.88
N LYS A 113 -10.83 10.68 2.13
CA LYS A 113 -11.14 9.37 2.68
C LYS A 113 -9.88 8.76 3.30
N PRO A 114 -10.00 7.97 4.38
CA PRO A 114 -8.85 7.30 4.98
C PRO A 114 -8.09 6.42 3.99
N ILE A 115 -6.76 6.53 4.01
CA ILE A 115 -5.84 5.67 3.27
C ILE A 115 -4.84 5.09 4.28
N ALA A 116 -4.73 3.78 4.32
CA ALA A 116 -3.68 3.08 5.05
C ALA A 116 -2.73 2.44 4.03
N ALA A 117 -1.44 2.75 4.13
CA ALA A 117 -0.39 2.15 3.31
C ALA A 117 0.71 1.61 4.23
N ILE A 118 1.14 0.40 3.98
CA ILE A 118 2.11 -0.32 4.80
C ILE A 118 3.34 -0.60 3.93
N CYS A 119 4.55 -0.47 4.52
CA CYS A 119 5.80 -0.84 3.88
C CYS A 119 5.95 -0.17 2.49
N HIS A 120 6.18 -0.95 1.43
CA HIS A 120 6.25 -0.46 0.04
C HIS A 120 4.92 0.08 -0.51
N GLY A 121 3.81 -0.12 0.18
CA GLY A 121 2.52 0.49 -0.19
C GLY A 121 2.59 2.02 -0.29
N ALA A 122 3.51 2.66 0.45
CA ALA A 122 3.77 4.10 0.37
C ALA A 122 4.22 4.56 -1.04
N GLN A 123 4.79 3.67 -1.87
CA GLN A 123 5.18 4.00 -3.24
C GLN A 123 3.98 4.40 -4.11
N LEU A 124 2.80 3.82 -3.87
CA LEU A 124 1.59 4.22 -4.59
C LEU A 124 1.17 5.63 -4.22
N LEU A 125 1.35 6.01 -2.95
CA LEU A 125 1.05 7.37 -2.48
C LEU A 125 2.01 8.39 -3.10
N ALA A 126 3.30 8.04 -3.18
CA ALA A 126 4.31 8.88 -3.81
C ALA A 126 4.04 9.04 -5.32
N ALA A 127 3.81 7.93 -6.04
CA ALA A 127 3.52 7.93 -7.47
C ALA A 127 2.24 8.68 -7.83
N ALA A 128 1.22 8.66 -6.94
CA ALA A 128 0.00 9.42 -7.09
C ALA A 128 0.13 10.90 -6.66
N GLY A 129 1.31 11.35 -6.21
CA GLY A 129 1.56 12.73 -5.78
C GLY A 129 0.82 13.18 -4.51
N VAL A 130 0.26 12.24 -3.72
CA VAL A 130 -0.62 12.58 -2.59
C VAL A 130 0.10 12.75 -1.26
N VAL A 131 1.42 12.56 -1.22
CA VAL A 131 2.26 12.74 -0.02
C VAL A 131 2.80 14.15 0.15
N GLN A 132 2.67 15.00 -0.86
CA GLN A 132 3.18 16.35 -0.84
C GLN A 132 2.62 17.15 0.35
N GLY A 133 3.51 17.83 1.11
CA GLY A 133 3.15 18.60 2.30
C GLY A 133 2.72 17.75 3.51
N ARG A 134 2.94 16.44 3.48
CA ARG A 134 2.62 15.52 4.58
C ARG A 134 3.89 14.95 5.20
N SER A 135 3.86 14.72 6.51
CA SER A 135 4.90 13.95 7.18
C SER A 135 4.58 12.46 7.03
N CYS A 136 5.52 11.70 6.49
CA CYS A 136 5.40 10.25 6.36
C CYS A 136 6.75 9.59 6.66
N ASN A 137 6.70 8.34 7.10
CA ASN A 137 7.88 7.51 7.29
C ASN A 137 8.01 6.60 6.07
N MET A 138 9.08 6.78 5.30
CA MET A 138 9.33 6.01 4.08
C MET A 138 10.78 5.57 4.03
N ILE A 139 11.02 4.41 3.41
CA ILE A 139 12.38 3.92 3.15
C ILE A 139 13.03 4.70 1.98
N ALA A 140 14.36 4.76 1.98
CA ALA A 140 15.13 5.55 1.03
C ALA A 140 14.83 5.23 -0.46
N SER A 141 14.49 4.00 -0.79
CA SER A 141 14.11 3.59 -2.15
C SER A 141 12.87 4.29 -2.69
N VAL A 142 11.99 4.77 -1.82
CA VAL A 142 10.80 5.53 -2.21
C VAL A 142 11.12 7.01 -2.45
N LEU A 143 12.18 7.50 -1.79
CA LEU A 143 12.61 8.91 -1.88
C LEU A 143 13.40 9.21 -3.16
N HIS A 144 13.87 8.20 -3.89
CA HIS A 144 14.68 8.35 -5.11
C HIS A 144 13.86 8.39 -6.39
N GLU A 145 12.55 8.41 -6.35
CA GLU A 145 11.76 8.72 -7.54
C GLU A 145 11.96 10.19 -7.88
N PRO A 146 12.31 10.51 -9.14
CA PRO A 146 12.40 11.91 -9.55
C PRO A 146 11.04 12.57 -9.30
N PRO A 147 11.00 13.76 -8.70
CA PRO A 147 9.76 14.48 -8.52
C PRO A 147 9.10 14.65 -9.88
N SER A 148 7.77 14.48 -9.95
CA SER A 148 7.00 15.00 -11.07
C SER A 148 7.43 16.45 -11.33
N PRO A 149 7.54 16.92 -12.57
CA PRO A 149 8.14 18.20 -12.90
C PRO A 149 7.55 19.44 -12.20
N ASP A 150 6.48 19.28 -11.44
CA ASP A 150 5.79 20.35 -10.71
C ASP A 150 6.02 20.38 -9.18
N VAL A 151 6.94 19.58 -8.64
CA VAL A 151 7.20 19.55 -7.20
C VAL A 151 8.40 20.43 -6.88
N HIS A 152 8.17 21.68 -6.53
CA HIS A 152 9.20 22.54 -5.97
C HIS A 152 9.67 22.00 -4.63
N GLY A 153 10.98 21.64 -4.56
CA GLY A 153 11.63 21.12 -3.38
C GLY A 153 11.58 22.11 -2.22
N GLY A 154 11.04 21.66 -1.10
CA GLY A 154 11.28 22.31 0.19
C GLY A 154 12.74 22.08 0.60
N ASP A 155 13.43 23.17 0.95
CA ASP A 155 14.77 23.24 1.48
C ASP A 155 15.03 22.21 2.58
N GLY A 156 15.99 21.34 2.31
CA GLY A 156 16.40 20.23 3.17
C GLY A 156 17.28 20.61 4.37
N SER A 157 16.90 21.62 5.14
CA SER A 157 17.64 22.06 6.34
C SER A 157 17.04 21.51 7.65
N ARG A 158 17.02 20.18 7.82
CA ARG A 158 16.93 19.56 9.15
C ARG A 158 18.02 18.51 9.30
N PRO A 159 18.92 18.63 10.31
CA PRO A 159 19.88 17.58 10.62
C PRO A 159 19.16 16.29 11.03
N PRO A 160 19.75 15.12 10.77
CA PRO A 160 19.18 13.85 11.22
C PRO A 160 19.02 13.87 12.74
N ARG A 161 17.85 13.43 13.22
CA ARG A 161 17.66 13.17 14.66
C ARG A 161 18.34 11.84 14.97
N ASP A 162 19.17 11.85 16.00
CA ASP A 162 19.74 10.63 16.55
C ASP A 162 18.63 9.64 16.89
N PRO A 163 18.82 8.33 16.61
CA PRO A 163 17.86 7.32 16.99
C PRO A 163 17.73 7.27 18.52
N PRO A 164 16.53 7.07 19.08
CA PRO A 164 16.38 6.87 20.50
C PRO A 164 17.13 5.61 20.93
N ASP A 165 17.86 5.70 22.03
CA ASP A 165 18.57 4.59 22.66
C ASP A 165 17.68 3.36 22.78
N ARG A 166 18.13 2.25 22.21
CA ARG A 166 17.49 0.96 22.38
C ARG A 166 17.71 0.48 23.81
N ALA A 167 16.70 0.60 24.65
CA ALA A 167 16.59 -0.24 25.82
C ALA A 167 16.01 -1.60 25.36
N TYR A 168 16.70 -2.68 25.76
CA TYR A 168 16.32 -4.08 25.53
C TYR A 168 15.02 -4.46 26.23
#